data_b91a5dffc5a996894a7e89ad1566266f
#
_entry.id   b91a5dffc5a996894a7e89ad1566266f
#
_cell.length_a   1.000
_cell.length_b   1.000
_cell.length_c   1.000
_cell.angle_alpha   90.00
_cell.angle_beta   90.00
_cell.angle_gamma   90.00
#
_symmetry.space_group_name_H-M   'P 1'
#
loop_
_entity.id
_entity.type
_entity.pdbx_description
1 polymer ?
#
loop_
_entity_poly.entity_id
_entity_poly.type
_entity_poly.pdbx_seq_one_letter_code
_entity_poly.pdbx_strand_id
1 'polypeptide(L)'
;MSFTPLKKFLKQLCYLSSAALLVSCASHQYTFTQSANYSHRVKFLVMHYTAIDYEKSMRALVDEGGLSSHYLLPESGDPSYPKDDLEIIQLVDEKDRAWHAGRSFWQGREDLNDHSIGIEIVNVPTCHIPEQSQPAMENDASKLCIFPDYDAKQIELLIELSKDILARNPDIGPTQVIGHSDIAPSRKNDPGPRFPWYQLYKAGIGAWYDSDTVDKYWQLFSASKPSVELMQKALRSYGYEVIATGQLDSQTLDALSAFQMHFLPWHVSGNSDARSAAVLFALLDKYFPTKLERLFKEYQQ
;
A
#
# COMPACT_ATOMS: atom_id res chain seq x y z
N MET A 1 -40.54 93.50 -19.04
CA MET A 1 -39.14 93.75 -18.68
C MET A 1 -38.89 92.95 -17.43
N SER A 2 -38.31 91.76 -17.55
CA SER A 2 -38.09 90.87 -16.44
C SER A 2 -36.69 90.33 -16.49
N PHE A 3 -35.94 90.54 -15.45
CA PHE A 3 -34.60 90.04 -15.29
C PHE A 3 -34.70 88.77 -14.41
N THR A 4 -34.20 87.68 -14.90
CA THR A 4 -34.08 86.43 -14.20
C THR A 4 -32.70 86.31 -13.60
N PRO A 5 -32.49 85.99 -12.32
CA PRO A 5 -31.18 85.71 -11.80
C PRO A 5 -30.80 84.25 -11.90
N LEU A 6 -29.63 84.00 -12.40
CA LEU A 6 -28.94 82.74 -12.63
C LEU A 6 -28.62 82.10 -11.30
N LYS A 7 -29.24 80.94 -10.99
CA LYS A 7 -28.89 80.14 -9.83
C LYS A 7 -27.64 79.32 -10.16
N LYS A 8 -26.54 79.62 -9.46
CA LYS A 8 -25.33 78.79 -9.46
C LYS A 8 -25.62 77.48 -8.74
N PHE A 9 -25.66 76.39 -9.49
CA PHE A 9 -25.60 75.06 -8.94
C PHE A 9 -24.14 74.74 -8.53
N LEU A 10 -23.87 74.76 -7.20
CA LEU A 10 -22.69 74.18 -6.65
C LEU A 10 -22.79 72.65 -6.72
N LYS A 11 -22.09 72.05 -7.66
CA LYS A 11 -21.88 70.60 -7.65
C LYS A 11 -20.85 70.30 -6.57
N GLN A 12 -21.29 69.86 -5.41
CA GLN A 12 -20.44 69.14 -4.44
C GLN A 12 -20.02 67.81 -5.05
N LEU A 13 -18.79 67.76 -5.46
CA LEU A 13 -18.11 66.53 -5.86
C LEU A 13 -17.74 65.78 -4.58
N CYS A 14 -18.57 64.84 -4.15
CA CYS A 14 -18.18 63.85 -3.14
C CYS A 14 -17.11 62.95 -3.72
N TYR A 15 -15.87 63.23 -3.39
CA TYR A 15 -14.76 62.28 -3.57
C TYR A 15 -14.96 61.14 -2.55
N LEU A 16 -15.59 60.06 -2.97
CA LEU A 16 -15.52 58.77 -2.30
C LEU A 16 -14.07 58.24 -2.49
N SER A 17 -13.21 58.55 -1.55
CA SER A 17 -11.92 57.92 -1.40
C SER A 17 -12.19 56.46 -1.03
N SER A 18 -12.29 55.57 -2.02
CA SER A 18 -12.17 54.15 -1.83
C SER A 18 -10.77 53.84 -1.35
N ALA A 19 -10.58 53.82 -0.03
CA ALA A 19 -9.40 53.26 0.59
C ALA A 19 -9.42 51.75 0.29
N ALA A 20 -8.82 51.32 -0.82
CA ALA A 20 -8.47 49.93 -1.06
C ALA A 20 -7.49 49.56 0.05
N LEU A 21 -7.99 48.86 1.06
CA LEU A 21 -7.17 48.12 2.01
C LEU A 21 -6.43 47.04 1.21
N LEU A 22 -5.25 47.37 0.73
CA LEU A 22 -4.26 46.40 0.30
C LEU A 22 -3.87 45.63 1.56
N VAL A 23 -4.59 44.48 1.79
CA VAL A 23 -4.10 43.44 2.67
C VAL A 23 -2.86 42.90 1.99
N SER A 24 -1.71 43.53 2.26
CA SER A 24 -0.41 42.97 1.96
C SER A 24 -0.29 41.73 2.80
N CYS A 25 -0.60 40.53 2.18
CA CYS A 25 -0.06 39.28 2.70
C CYS A 25 1.45 39.43 2.67
N ALA A 26 2.04 39.78 3.82
CA ALA A 26 3.48 39.75 3.99
C ALA A 26 3.94 38.29 3.81
N SER A 27 4.21 37.92 2.57
CA SER A 27 4.90 36.66 2.29
C SER A 27 6.31 36.81 2.87
N HIS A 28 6.55 36.07 3.94
CA HIS A 28 7.90 36.01 4.47
C HIS A 28 8.80 35.41 3.37
N GLN A 29 9.85 36.12 3.06
CA GLN A 29 10.82 35.67 2.07
C GLN A 29 11.78 34.69 2.77
N TYR A 30 11.67 33.42 2.45
CA TYR A 30 12.56 32.37 2.99
C TYR A 30 13.73 32.15 2.04
N THR A 31 14.93 32.09 2.59
CA THR A 31 16.09 31.59 1.86
C THR A 31 16.19 30.10 2.11
N PHE A 32 15.98 29.30 1.06
CA PHE A 32 16.16 27.86 1.16
C PHE A 32 17.64 27.50 1.07
N THR A 33 18.13 26.75 2.06
CA THR A 33 19.44 26.12 2.04
C THR A 33 19.27 24.67 2.45
N GLN A 34 19.56 23.75 1.53
CA GLN A 34 19.38 22.33 1.75
C GLN A 34 20.36 21.79 2.80
N SER A 35 19.84 21.15 3.86
CA SER A 35 20.66 20.34 4.77
C SER A 35 21.14 19.07 4.08
N ALA A 36 22.36 18.62 4.41
CA ALA A 36 22.82 17.29 4.01
C ALA A 36 22.18 16.15 4.85
N ASN A 37 21.56 16.49 5.98
CA ASN A 37 20.94 15.53 6.93
C ASN A 37 19.43 15.61 6.82
N TYR A 38 18.85 14.90 5.86
CA TYR A 38 17.41 14.74 5.71
C TYR A 38 17.09 13.36 5.15
N SER A 39 15.84 12.95 5.24
CA SER A 39 15.30 11.76 4.57
C SER A 39 13.93 12.07 4.01
N HIS A 40 13.57 11.42 2.93
CA HIS A 40 12.21 11.51 2.41
C HIS A 40 11.21 10.90 3.42
N ARG A 41 10.00 11.45 3.50
CA ARG A 41 8.94 10.96 4.37
C ARG A 41 8.40 9.62 3.89
N VAL A 42 8.11 9.53 2.60
CA VAL A 42 7.55 8.33 1.97
C VAL A 42 8.62 7.25 1.84
N LYS A 43 8.33 6.08 2.38
CA LYS A 43 9.22 4.90 2.44
C LYS A 43 8.57 3.63 1.91
N PHE A 44 7.25 3.62 1.73
CA PHE A 44 6.50 2.43 1.34
C PHE A 44 5.46 2.76 0.28
N LEU A 45 5.23 1.80 -0.60
CA LEU A 45 4.11 1.77 -1.53
C LEU A 45 3.26 0.56 -1.18
N VAL A 46 2.00 0.79 -0.80
CA VAL A 46 1.09 -0.25 -0.31
C VAL A 46 -0.03 -0.48 -1.31
N MET A 47 -0.18 -1.74 -1.75
CA MET A 47 -1.20 -2.19 -2.67
C MET A 47 -2.41 -2.72 -1.91
N HIS A 48 -3.61 -2.29 -2.33
CA HIS A 48 -4.89 -2.70 -1.77
C HIS A 48 -5.82 -3.18 -2.87
N TYR A 49 -6.86 -3.91 -2.50
CA TYR A 49 -8.09 -3.98 -3.28
C TYR A 49 -9.26 -3.40 -2.48
N THR A 50 -10.25 -2.86 -3.18
CA THR A 50 -11.38 -2.21 -2.53
C THR A 50 -12.40 -3.17 -1.93
N ALA A 51 -12.47 -4.41 -2.39
CA ALA A 51 -13.50 -5.42 -2.10
C ALA A 51 -14.95 -4.99 -2.48
N ILE A 52 -15.12 -3.84 -3.08
CA ILE A 52 -16.39 -3.23 -3.51
C ILE A 52 -16.21 -2.57 -4.88
N ASP A 53 -17.33 -2.31 -5.57
CA ASP A 53 -17.34 -1.63 -6.86
C ASP A 53 -16.84 -0.18 -6.78
N TYR A 54 -16.66 0.45 -7.95
CA TYR A 54 -16.11 1.79 -8.06
C TYR A 54 -16.94 2.84 -7.32
N GLU A 55 -18.28 2.86 -7.51
CA GLU A 55 -19.16 3.86 -6.88
C GLU A 55 -19.10 3.78 -5.35
N LYS A 56 -19.13 2.56 -4.80
CA LYS A 56 -19.00 2.34 -3.35
C LYS A 56 -17.61 2.70 -2.87
N SER A 57 -16.56 2.40 -3.67
CA SER A 57 -15.18 2.76 -3.34
C SER A 57 -15.02 4.28 -3.24
N MET A 58 -15.58 5.03 -4.19
CA MET A 58 -15.56 6.50 -4.15
C MET A 58 -16.24 7.03 -2.89
N ARG A 59 -17.42 6.51 -2.54
CA ARG A 59 -18.10 6.92 -1.30
C ARG A 59 -17.29 6.61 -0.04
N ALA A 60 -16.73 5.41 0.05
CA ALA A 60 -15.96 4.99 1.22
C ALA A 60 -14.66 5.79 1.39
N LEU A 61 -13.98 6.12 0.28
CA LEU A 61 -12.66 6.77 0.31
C LEU A 61 -12.72 8.30 0.33
N VAL A 62 -13.87 8.90 -0.09
CA VAL A 62 -14.01 10.35 -0.24
C VAL A 62 -15.03 10.92 0.75
N ASP A 63 -16.22 10.31 0.85
CA ASP A 63 -17.38 10.95 1.48
C ASP A 63 -17.66 10.45 2.90
N GLU A 64 -17.44 9.16 3.19
CA GLU A 64 -17.93 8.52 4.43
C GLU A 64 -16.98 8.64 5.62
N GLY A 65 -15.79 9.22 5.42
CA GLY A 65 -14.83 9.52 6.47
C GLY A 65 -14.19 8.29 7.15
N GLY A 66 -12.99 8.48 7.65
CA GLY A 66 -12.23 7.47 8.37
C GLY A 66 -11.33 6.57 7.52
N LEU A 67 -11.59 6.42 6.22
CA LEU A 67 -10.74 5.75 5.25
C LEU A 67 -10.38 6.70 4.11
N SER A 68 -9.18 6.60 3.60
CA SER A 68 -8.76 7.27 2.36
C SER A 68 -7.56 6.57 1.76
N SER A 69 -7.29 6.78 0.49
CA SER A 69 -6.07 6.34 -0.19
C SER A 69 -5.54 7.45 -1.07
N HIS A 70 -4.28 7.37 -1.47
CA HIS A 70 -3.73 8.40 -2.36
C HIS A 70 -4.28 8.24 -3.78
N TYR A 71 -4.47 7.00 -4.21
CA TYR A 71 -4.94 6.69 -5.56
C TYR A 71 -6.01 5.60 -5.53
N LEU A 72 -6.92 5.68 -6.52
CA LEU A 72 -7.90 4.66 -6.84
C LEU A 72 -7.80 4.31 -8.33
N LEU A 73 -7.74 3.02 -8.65
CA LEU A 73 -7.78 2.50 -10.01
C LEU A 73 -9.08 1.74 -10.23
N PRO A 74 -9.95 2.20 -11.14
CA PRO A 74 -11.18 1.49 -11.51
C PRO A 74 -10.88 0.24 -12.33
N GLU A 75 -11.88 -0.65 -12.46
CA GLU A 75 -11.83 -1.88 -13.25
C GLU A 75 -12.61 -1.72 -14.55
N SER A 76 -12.11 -2.29 -15.66
CA SER A 76 -12.86 -2.36 -16.91
C SER A 76 -14.09 -3.25 -16.75
N GLY A 77 -15.23 -2.75 -17.18
CA GLY A 77 -16.48 -3.50 -17.10
C GLY A 77 -17.19 -3.40 -15.75
N ASP A 78 -16.68 -2.63 -14.78
CA ASP A 78 -17.46 -2.23 -13.61
C ASP A 78 -18.60 -1.32 -14.04
N PRO A 79 -19.87 -1.76 -13.91
CA PRO A 79 -21.02 -0.99 -14.41
C PRO A 79 -21.22 0.31 -13.64
N SER A 80 -20.60 0.49 -12.49
CA SER A 80 -20.65 1.72 -11.69
C SER A 80 -19.58 2.75 -12.09
N TYR A 81 -18.60 2.37 -12.91
CA TYR A 81 -17.60 3.30 -13.43
C TYR A 81 -18.16 4.08 -14.64
N PRO A 82 -18.16 5.42 -14.63
CA PRO A 82 -18.94 6.22 -15.59
C PRO A 82 -18.22 6.50 -16.92
N LYS A 83 -16.98 6.01 -17.13
CA LYS A 83 -16.18 6.31 -18.31
C LYS A 83 -15.85 5.03 -19.09
N ASP A 84 -15.63 5.17 -20.40
CA ASP A 84 -15.22 4.07 -21.26
C ASP A 84 -13.74 3.70 -21.07
N ASP A 85 -12.89 4.72 -20.89
CA ASP A 85 -11.46 4.53 -20.65
C ASP A 85 -11.12 4.63 -19.15
N LEU A 86 -10.25 3.73 -18.68
CA LEU A 86 -9.79 3.76 -17.30
C LEU A 86 -8.84 4.95 -17.06
N GLU A 87 -9.05 5.62 -15.94
CA GLU A 87 -8.20 6.72 -15.49
C GLU A 87 -7.68 6.47 -14.08
N ILE A 88 -6.46 6.93 -13.80
CA ILE A 88 -5.93 6.97 -12.44
C ILE A 88 -6.60 8.13 -11.70
N ILE A 89 -7.22 7.83 -10.55
CA ILE A 89 -7.89 8.85 -9.75
C ILE A 89 -7.03 9.13 -8.53
N GLN A 90 -6.53 10.36 -8.42
CA GLN A 90 -5.84 10.81 -7.21
C GLN A 90 -6.86 11.37 -6.23
N LEU A 91 -6.90 10.83 -5.02
CA LEU A 91 -7.82 11.20 -3.95
C LEU A 91 -7.15 12.05 -2.87
N VAL A 92 -5.88 11.76 -2.56
CA VAL A 92 -5.08 12.49 -1.57
C VAL A 92 -3.73 12.85 -2.20
N ASP A 93 -3.25 14.07 -1.94
CA ASP A 93 -1.92 14.51 -2.39
C ASP A 93 -0.83 13.70 -1.65
N GLU A 94 0.23 13.26 -2.36
CA GLU A 94 1.30 12.43 -1.77
C GLU A 94 2.06 13.11 -0.61
N LYS A 95 2.00 14.45 -0.52
CA LYS A 95 2.58 15.18 0.62
C LYS A 95 1.75 15.03 1.90
N ASP A 96 0.47 14.72 1.78
CA ASP A 96 -0.47 14.55 2.87
C ASP A 96 -0.51 13.09 3.31
N ARG A 97 -1.17 12.80 4.41
CA ARG A 97 -1.37 11.46 4.96
C ARG A 97 -2.73 10.93 4.53
N ALA A 98 -2.75 9.80 3.83
CA ALA A 98 -3.98 9.03 3.63
C ALA A 98 -4.14 7.95 4.73
N TRP A 99 -5.39 7.52 4.96
CA TRP A 99 -5.77 6.58 6.00
C TRP A 99 -6.15 5.23 5.39
N HIS A 100 -5.13 4.46 4.91
CA HIS A 100 -5.31 3.19 4.20
C HIS A 100 -4.73 1.95 4.91
N ALA A 101 -3.68 2.12 5.73
CA ALA A 101 -2.96 1.00 6.32
C ALA A 101 -3.51 0.56 7.69
N GLY A 102 -4.22 1.46 8.41
CA GLY A 102 -4.65 1.21 9.78
C GLY A 102 -3.47 0.84 10.69
N ARG A 103 -3.72 0.03 11.74
CA ARG A 103 -2.63 -0.57 12.53
C ARG A 103 -1.84 -1.51 11.63
N SER A 104 -0.57 -1.24 11.49
CA SER A 104 0.30 -1.90 10.50
C SER A 104 1.75 -1.92 10.97
N PHE A 105 2.51 -2.90 10.48
CA PHE A 105 3.93 -3.05 10.78
C PHE A 105 4.68 -3.56 9.56
N TRP A 106 5.86 -3.02 9.30
CA TRP A 106 6.80 -3.54 8.32
C TRP A 106 8.24 -3.15 8.62
N GLN A 107 9.14 -4.13 8.64
CA GLN A 107 10.60 -3.93 8.83
C GLN A 107 10.95 -3.06 10.04
N GLY A 108 10.25 -3.26 11.17
CA GLY A 108 10.50 -2.53 12.42
C GLY A 108 9.81 -1.17 12.53
N ARG A 109 8.93 -0.83 11.59
CA ARG A 109 8.15 0.41 11.60
C ARG A 109 6.67 0.09 11.78
N GLU A 110 6.04 0.77 12.70
CA GLU A 110 4.60 0.74 12.96
C GLU A 110 3.89 1.92 12.27
N ASP A 111 2.54 1.83 12.16
CA ASP A 111 1.67 2.91 11.69
C ASP A 111 2.07 3.52 10.33
N LEU A 112 2.10 2.68 9.30
CA LEU A 112 2.66 3.00 7.99
C LEU A 112 1.98 4.15 7.25
N ASN A 113 0.77 4.57 7.62
CA ASN A 113 0.09 5.72 7.02
C ASN A 113 0.98 6.98 6.94
N ASP A 114 1.85 7.20 7.94
CA ASP A 114 2.71 8.38 7.99
C ASP A 114 3.86 8.34 6.98
N HIS A 115 4.15 7.16 6.44
CA HIS A 115 5.34 6.91 5.65
C HIS A 115 5.08 6.18 4.33
N SER A 116 3.83 6.09 3.90
CA SER A 116 3.44 5.34 2.70
C SER A 116 2.57 6.14 1.75
N ILE A 117 2.53 5.64 0.52
CA ILE A 117 1.51 5.93 -0.47
C ILE A 117 0.66 4.67 -0.62
N GLY A 118 -0.66 4.78 -0.53
CA GLY A 118 -1.61 3.68 -0.75
C GLY A 118 -2.25 3.79 -2.13
N ILE A 119 -2.39 2.65 -2.81
CA ILE A 119 -3.14 2.53 -4.06
C ILE A 119 -4.25 1.52 -3.85
N GLU A 120 -5.50 1.98 -3.94
CA GLU A 120 -6.69 1.13 -3.96
C GLU A 120 -7.00 0.72 -5.40
N ILE A 121 -7.30 -0.55 -5.60
CA ILE A 121 -7.52 -1.13 -6.91
C ILE A 121 -8.88 -1.82 -6.88
N VAL A 122 -9.82 -1.38 -7.72
CA VAL A 122 -11.15 -1.99 -7.75
C VAL A 122 -11.02 -3.45 -8.15
N ASN A 123 -11.35 -4.34 -7.22
CA ASN A 123 -11.42 -5.78 -7.42
C ASN A 123 -12.32 -6.34 -6.31
N VAL A 124 -13.28 -7.21 -6.67
CA VAL A 124 -14.35 -7.65 -5.76
C VAL A 124 -14.29 -9.16 -5.55
N PRO A 125 -13.55 -9.64 -4.54
CA PRO A 125 -13.60 -11.05 -4.15
C PRO A 125 -14.98 -11.45 -3.68
N THR A 126 -15.38 -12.68 -4.00
CA THR A 126 -16.61 -13.28 -3.49
C THR A 126 -16.29 -14.23 -2.35
N CYS A 127 -16.72 -13.91 -1.14
CA CYS A 127 -16.50 -14.74 0.03
C CYS A 127 -17.81 -15.40 0.50
N HIS A 128 -17.77 -16.70 0.73
CA HIS A 128 -18.86 -17.48 1.28
C HIS A 128 -18.55 -17.87 2.72
N ILE A 129 -19.48 -17.59 3.62
CA ILE A 129 -19.40 -17.93 5.03
C ILE A 129 -20.48 -18.98 5.28
N PRO A 130 -20.17 -20.16 5.88
CA PRO A 130 -21.20 -21.14 6.22
C PRO A 130 -22.22 -20.53 7.19
N GLU A 131 -23.53 -20.82 7.00
CA GLU A 131 -24.62 -20.26 7.82
C GLU A 131 -24.48 -20.53 9.33
N GLN A 132 -23.75 -21.58 9.70
CA GLN A 132 -23.53 -21.99 11.10
C GLN A 132 -22.28 -21.36 11.75
N SER A 133 -21.56 -20.52 11.03
CA SER A 133 -20.36 -19.88 11.55
C SER A 133 -20.72 -18.64 12.38
N GLN A 134 -20.10 -18.49 13.54
CA GLN A 134 -20.12 -17.23 14.32
C GLN A 134 -19.59 -16.09 13.43
N PRO A 135 -19.93 -14.80 13.71
CA PRO A 135 -19.38 -13.69 12.95
C PRO A 135 -17.86 -13.81 12.89
N ALA A 136 -17.39 -14.23 11.73
CA ALA A 136 -16.00 -14.54 11.49
C ALA A 136 -15.18 -13.27 11.37
N MET A 137 -13.97 -13.26 11.91
CA MET A 137 -12.97 -12.23 11.60
C MET A 137 -12.62 -12.31 10.11
N GLU A 138 -12.14 -11.22 9.53
CA GLU A 138 -11.89 -11.09 8.09
C GLU A 138 -11.00 -12.22 7.51
N ASN A 139 -10.10 -12.77 8.32
CA ASN A 139 -9.16 -13.84 7.95
C ASN A 139 -9.54 -15.24 8.49
N ASP A 140 -10.81 -15.47 8.82
CA ASP A 140 -11.24 -16.75 9.34
C ASP A 140 -11.14 -17.85 8.28
N ALA A 141 -10.47 -18.96 8.62
CA ALA A 141 -10.33 -20.16 7.78
C ALA A 141 -11.68 -20.81 7.41
N SER A 142 -12.78 -20.42 8.07
CA SER A 142 -14.14 -20.86 7.71
C SER A 142 -14.70 -20.17 6.47
N LYS A 143 -14.09 -19.06 6.00
CA LYS A 143 -14.50 -18.37 4.78
C LYS A 143 -13.89 -19.04 3.54
N LEU A 144 -14.74 -19.29 2.55
CA LEU A 144 -14.29 -19.62 1.20
C LEU A 144 -14.32 -18.37 0.34
N CYS A 145 -13.15 -17.79 0.05
CA CYS A 145 -13.05 -16.62 -0.82
C CYS A 145 -12.56 -17.02 -2.22
N ILE A 146 -13.26 -16.52 -3.23
CA ILE A 146 -12.89 -16.63 -4.65
C ILE A 146 -12.38 -15.24 -5.07
N PHE A 147 -11.11 -15.19 -5.45
CA PHE A 147 -10.45 -13.97 -5.89
C PHE A 147 -10.47 -13.93 -7.42
N PRO A 148 -11.08 -12.91 -8.05
CA PRO A 148 -10.99 -12.73 -9.49
C PRO A 148 -9.59 -12.26 -9.91
N ASP A 149 -9.24 -12.49 -11.17
CA ASP A 149 -8.05 -11.88 -11.76
C ASP A 149 -8.23 -10.37 -11.87
N TYR A 150 -7.12 -9.65 -11.83
CA TYR A 150 -7.12 -8.21 -12.09
C TYR A 150 -7.23 -7.93 -13.59
N ASP A 151 -7.92 -6.87 -13.95
CA ASP A 151 -8.05 -6.42 -15.32
C ASP A 151 -6.69 -6.00 -15.91
N ALA A 152 -6.40 -6.44 -17.14
CA ALA A 152 -5.13 -6.19 -17.79
C ALA A 152 -4.84 -4.68 -17.97
N LYS A 153 -5.84 -3.88 -18.36
CA LYS A 153 -5.70 -2.43 -18.51
C LYS A 153 -5.46 -1.74 -17.16
N GLN A 154 -6.14 -2.20 -16.13
CA GLN A 154 -5.95 -1.71 -14.75
C GLN A 154 -4.50 -1.96 -14.28
N ILE A 155 -3.94 -3.14 -14.58
CA ILE A 155 -2.56 -3.47 -14.23
C ILE A 155 -1.55 -2.66 -15.08
N GLU A 156 -1.84 -2.36 -16.33
CA GLU A 156 -1.01 -1.44 -17.13
C GLU A 156 -0.92 -0.06 -16.48
N LEU A 157 -2.07 0.53 -16.11
CA LEU A 157 -2.12 1.80 -15.39
C LEU A 157 -1.43 1.74 -14.03
N LEU A 158 -1.59 0.63 -13.28
CA LEU A 158 -0.90 0.43 -12.01
C LEU A 158 0.62 0.43 -12.19
N ILE A 159 1.13 -0.21 -13.24
CA ILE A 159 2.57 -0.24 -13.54
C ILE A 159 3.07 1.17 -13.88
N GLU A 160 2.35 1.94 -14.68
CA GLU A 160 2.71 3.32 -15.02
C GLU A 160 2.75 4.20 -13.77
N LEU A 161 1.68 4.19 -12.99
CA LEU A 161 1.57 4.94 -11.73
C LEU A 161 2.68 4.56 -10.74
N SER A 162 2.91 3.27 -10.55
CA SER A 162 3.92 2.79 -9.60
C SER A 162 5.33 3.22 -10.00
N LYS A 163 5.69 3.16 -11.29
CA LYS A 163 6.98 3.65 -11.79
C LYS A 163 7.17 5.14 -11.54
N ASP A 164 6.12 5.92 -11.75
CA ASP A 164 6.14 7.36 -11.55
C ASP A 164 6.28 7.70 -10.05
N ILE A 165 5.55 7.00 -9.17
CA ILE A 165 5.70 7.13 -7.71
C ILE A 165 7.12 6.77 -7.27
N LEU A 166 7.67 5.65 -7.73
CA LEU A 166 9.02 5.19 -7.37
C LEU A 166 10.10 6.16 -7.86
N ALA A 167 9.92 6.77 -9.04
CA ALA A 167 10.84 7.78 -9.56
C ALA A 167 10.88 9.04 -8.68
N ARG A 168 9.74 9.45 -8.11
CA ARG A 168 9.66 10.58 -7.17
C ARG A 168 10.11 10.24 -5.75
N ASN A 169 10.04 8.95 -5.37
CA ASN A 169 10.33 8.47 -4.02
C ASN A 169 11.44 7.40 -4.05
N PRO A 170 12.70 7.79 -4.34
CA PRO A 170 13.81 6.84 -4.56
C PRO A 170 14.20 6.03 -3.32
N ASP A 171 13.69 6.40 -2.13
CA ASP A 171 13.90 5.66 -0.89
C ASP A 171 12.96 4.44 -0.75
N ILE A 172 11.99 4.27 -1.65
CA ILE A 172 11.16 3.06 -1.71
C ILE A 172 11.95 1.99 -2.49
N GLY A 173 12.58 1.08 -1.77
CA GLY A 173 13.28 -0.05 -2.39
C GLY A 173 12.33 -1.21 -2.75
N PRO A 174 12.83 -2.27 -3.37
CA PRO A 174 11.98 -3.39 -3.80
C PRO A 174 11.16 -4.03 -2.68
N THR A 175 11.74 -4.21 -1.49
CA THR A 175 11.05 -4.82 -0.34
C THR A 175 10.15 -3.87 0.43
N GLN A 176 9.99 -2.64 -0.04
CA GLN A 176 9.07 -1.62 0.47
C GLN A 176 7.83 -1.42 -0.42
N VAL A 177 7.72 -2.17 -1.53
CA VAL A 177 6.47 -2.29 -2.31
C VAL A 177 5.77 -3.55 -1.82
N ILE A 178 4.65 -3.39 -1.13
CA ILE A 178 4.04 -4.41 -0.27
C ILE A 178 2.52 -4.40 -0.38
N GLY A 179 1.88 -5.50 0.01
CA GLY A 179 0.42 -5.58 0.15
C GLY A 179 -0.05 -5.19 1.54
N HIS A 180 -1.32 -4.85 1.67
CA HIS A 180 -1.93 -4.62 2.98
C HIS A 180 -1.87 -5.89 3.86
N SER A 181 -2.03 -7.06 3.26
CA SER A 181 -1.84 -8.35 3.94
C SER A 181 -0.43 -8.54 4.52
N ASP A 182 0.61 -8.01 3.86
CA ASP A 182 1.97 -8.10 4.38
C ASP A 182 2.16 -7.32 5.68
N ILE A 183 1.53 -6.14 5.78
CA ILE A 183 1.70 -5.21 6.90
C ILE A 183 0.67 -5.38 8.01
N ALA A 184 -0.40 -6.14 7.77
CA ALA A 184 -1.48 -6.40 8.71
C ALA A 184 -2.05 -7.82 8.56
N PRO A 185 -1.22 -8.87 8.60
CA PRO A 185 -1.58 -10.23 8.19
C PRO A 185 -2.75 -10.82 8.97
N SER A 186 -2.94 -10.44 10.24
CA SER A 186 -4.06 -10.91 11.07
C SER A 186 -5.41 -10.27 10.74
N ARG A 187 -5.42 -9.18 9.93
CA ARG A 187 -6.63 -8.39 9.67
C ARG A 187 -6.99 -8.30 8.20
N LYS A 188 -6.00 -8.43 7.32
CA LYS A 188 -6.09 -8.07 5.90
C LYS A 188 -5.59 -9.18 5.00
N ASN A 189 -6.24 -9.31 3.87
CA ASN A 189 -5.86 -10.25 2.82
C ASN A 189 -5.70 -9.57 1.45
N ASP A 190 -5.92 -8.25 1.36
CA ASP A 190 -5.69 -7.47 0.14
C ASP A 190 -4.20 -7.22 -0.09
N PRO A 191 -3.73 -7.19 -1.34
CA PRO A 191 -4.46 -7.30 -2.60
C PRO A 191 -4.78 -8.74 -3.04
N GLY A 192 -4.58 -9.75 -2.18
CA GLY A 192 -4.97 -11.13 -2.39
C GLY A 192 -4.05 -11.94 -3.31
N PRO A 193 -4.28 -13.28 -3.39
CA PRO A 193 -3.37 -14.19 -4.08
C PRO A 193 -3.42 -14.07 -5.62
N ARG A 194 -4.41 -13.35 -6.19
CA ARG A 194 -4.51 -13.14 -7.65
C ARG A 194 -3.84 -11.84 -8.10
N PHE A 195 -3.27 -11.06 -7.16
CA PHE A 195 -2.53 -9.86 -7.50
C PHE A 195 -1.22 -10.22 -8.24
N PRO A 196 -0.91 -9.58 -9.38
CA PRO A 196 0.14 -10.03 -10.28
C PRO A 196 1.54 -9.54 -9.86
N TRP A 197 2.00 -9.86 -8.65
CA TRP A 197 3.29 -9.43 -8.09
C TRP A 197 4.47 -9.71 -9.02
N TYR A 198 4.51 -10.90 -9.64
CA TYR A 198 5.58 -11.24 -10.57
C TYR A 198 5.59 -10.35 -11.82
N GLN A 199 4.42 -9.96 -12.33
CA GLN A 199 4.32 -9.05 -13.47
C GLN A 199 4.84 -7.65 -13.10
N LEU A 200 4.52 -7.15 -11.90
CA LEU A 200 5.06 -5.89 -11.39
C LEU A 200 6.59 -5.96 -11.25
N TYR A 201 7.11 -7.06 -10.67
CA TYR A 201 8.55 -7.29 -10.57
C TYR A 201 9.23 -7.26 -11.94
N LYS A 202 8.67 -7.92 -12.96
CA LYS A 202 9.19 -7.88 -14.35
C LYS A 202 9.19 -6.47 -14.94
N ALA A 203 8.33 -5.59 -14.45
CA ALA A 203 8.30 -4.17 -14.82
C ALA A 203 9.26 -3.30 -13.97
N GLY A 204 10.00 -3.89 -13.01
CA GLY A 204 10.92 -3.20 -12.11
C GLY A 204 10.29 -2.69 -10.82
N ILE A 205 9.11 -3.21 -10.43
CA ILE A 205 8.34 -2.79 -9.27
C ILE A 205 8.27 -3.93 -8.26
N GLY A 206 8.75 -3.68 -7.03
CA GLY A 206 8.67 -4.66 -5.95
C GLY A 206 9.77 -5.72 -5.96
N ALA A 207 9.66 -6.66 -5.04
CA ALA A 207 10.62 -7.73 -4.81
C ALA A 207 10.15 -9.05 -5.40
N TRP A 208 11.09 -9.86 -5.86
CA TRP A 208 10.87 -11.25 -6.25
C TRP A 208 12.16 -12.05 -6.12
N TYR A 209 12.05 -13.36 -6.04
CA TYR A 209 13.16 -14.30 -5.88
C TYR A 209 13.75 -14.75 -7.23
N ASP A 210 14.95 -15.32 -7.17
CA ASP A 210 15.61 -15.93 -8.32
C ASP A 210 15.46 -17.45 -8.25
N SER A 211 15.10 -18.09 -9.37
CA SER A 211 14.78 -19.53 -9.45
C SER A 211 15.94 -20.42 -8.95
N ASP A 212 17.17 -20.11 -9.38
CA ASP A 212 18.34 -20.91 -9.00
C ASP A 212 18.62 -20.85 -7.49
N THR A 213 18.32 -19.71 -6.86
CA THR A 213 18.45 -19.55 -5.41
C THR A 213 17.35 -20.30 -4.68
N VAL A 214 16.12 -20.33 -5.24
CA VAL A 214 15.03 -21.16 -4.69
C VAL A 214 15.39 -22.63 -4.75
N ASP A 215 15.93 -23.13 -5.86
CA ASP A 215 16.35 -24.53 -6.00
C ASP A 215 17.39 -24.94 -4.96
N LYS A 216 18.38 -24.08 -4.69
CA LYS A 216 19.38 -24.28 -3.63
C LYS A 216 18.70 -24.51 -2.26
N TYR A 217 17.77 -23.64 -1.87
CA TYR A 217 17.08 -23.74 -0.59
C TYR A 217 16.01 -24.84 -0.58
N TRP A 218 15.40 -25.14 -1.73
CA TRP A 218 14.48 -26.25 -1.87
C TRP A 218 15.14 -27.59 -1.57
N GLN A 219 16.32 -27.83 -2.11
CA GLN A 219 17.10 -29.05 -1.80
C GLN A 219 17.42 -29.13 -0.32
N LEU A 220 17.86 -28.03 0.30
CA LEU A 220 18.16 -27.98 1.72
C LEU A 220 16.95 -28.33 2.59
N PHE A 221 15.82 -27.65 2.38
CA PHE A 221 14.65 -27.78 3.24
C PHE A 221 13.76 -28.97 2.91
N SER A 222 13.92 -29.59 1.74
CA SER A 222 13.31 -30.88 1.43
C SER A 222 14.03 -32.02 2.14
N ALA A 223 15.33 -31.92 2.33
CA ALA A 223 16.10 -32.89 3.09
C ALA A 223 15.95 -32.74 4.61
N SER A 224 15.81 -31.51 5.10
CA SER A 224 15.61 -31.19 6.51
C SER A 224 14.63 -30.02 6.66
N LYS A 225 13.39 -30.34 7.03
CA LYS A 225 12.34 -29.32 7.21
C LYS A 225 12.77 -28.28 8.25
N PRO A 226 12.63 -26.97 7.98
CA PRO A 226 12.97 -25.94 8.94
C PRO A 226 12.04 -25.99 10.16
N SER A 227 12.58 -25.67 11.33
CA SER A 227 11.75 -25.52 12.53
C SER A 227 10.82 -24.33 12.40
N VAL A 228 9.70 -24.33 13.14
CA VAL A 228 8.77 -23.20 13.16
C VAL A 228 9.48 -21.94 13.66
N GLU A 229 10.35 -22.05 14.65
CA GLU A 229 11.12 -20.92 15.18
C GLU A 229 12.03 -20.29 14.11
N LEU A 230 12.71 -21.13 13.31
CA LEU A 230 13.56 -20.64 12.21
C LEU A 230 12.71 -19.89 11.16
N MET A 231 11.54 -20.41 10.82
CA MET A 231 10.62 -19.73 9.90
C MET A 231 10.12 -18.40 10.44
N GLN A 232 9.75 -18.33 11.71
CA GLN A 232 9.35 -17.09 12.38
C GLN A 232 10.49 -16.05 12.37
N LYS A 233 11.70 -16.45 12.71
CA LYS A 233 12.89 -15.59 12.64
C LYS A 233 13.17 -15.11 11.21
N ALA A 234 12.98 -15.97 10.21
CA ALA A 234 13.17 -15.63 8.80
C ALA A 234 12.10 -14.64 8.31
N LEU A 235 10.81 -14.86 8.63
CA LEU A 235 9.72 -13.92 8.32
C LEU A 235 9.98 -12.55 8.95
N ARG A 236 10.35 -12.50 10.23
CA ARG A 236 10.71 -11.26 10.91
C ARG A 236 11.91 -10.57 10.27
N SER A 237 12.91 -11.33 9.85
CA SER A 237 14.09 -10.79 9.18
C SER A 237 13.76 -10.18 7.82
N TYR A 238 12.77 -10.73 7.13
CA TYR A 238 12.28 -10.17 5.88
C TYR A 238 11.47 -8.88 6.11
N GLY A 239 10.58 -8.87 7.10
CA GLY A 239 9.80 -7.66 7.42
C GLY A 239 8.54 -7.85 8.24
N TYR A 240 8.02 -9.06 8.34
CA TYR A 240 6.75 -9.37 9.01
C TYR A 240 6.80 -9.17 10.52
N GLU A 241 5.66 -8.80 11.12
CA GLU A 241 5.47 -8.76 12.58
C GLU A 241 5.21 -10.18 13.10
N VAL A 242 6.27 -10.88 13.50
CA VAL A 242 6.17 -12.24 14.05
C VAL A 242 7.12 -12.38 15.24
N ILE A 243 6.62 -12.97 16.34
CA ILE A 243 7.41 -13.35 17.51
C ILE A 243 7.86 -14.80 17.33
N ALA A 244 9.15 -15.08 17.57
CA ALA A 244 9.70 -16.42 17.47
C ALA A 244 9.34 -17.26 18.72
N THR A 245 8.14 -17.83 18.71
CA THR A 245 7.59 -18.66 19.81
C THR A 245 7.96 -20.15 19.68
N GLY A 246 8.40 -20.58 18.47
CA GLY A 246 8.60 -21.98 18.15
C GLY A 246 7.31 -22.78 17.95
N GLN A 247 6.15 -22.13 18.08
CA GLN A 247 4.83 -22.73 17.89
C GLN A 247 4.19 -22.22 16.60
N LEU A 248 3.45 -23.08 15.91
CA LEU A 248 2.64 -22.67 14.75
C LEU A 248 1.34 -22.05 15.27
N ASP A 249 1.46 -20.87 15.86
CA ASP A 249 0.36 -20.07 16.40
C ASP A 249 -0.32 -19.21 15.33
N SER A 250 -1.41 -18.52 15.71
CA SER A 250 -2.21 -17.72 14.77
C SER A 250 -1.38 -16.64 14.06
N GLN A 251 -0.52 -15.91 14.78
CA GLN A 251 0.35 -14.89 14.18
C GLN A 251 1.27 -15.48 13.09
N THR A 252 1.75 -16.70 13.31
CA THR A 252 2.63 -17.40 12.36
C THR A 252 1.86 -17.88 11.14
N LEU A 253 0.65 -18.43 11.33
CA LEU A 253 -0.25 -18.84 10.25
C LEU A 253 -0.64 -17.64 9.37
N ASP A 254 -1.01 -16.53 9.98
CA ASP A 254 -1.39 -15.29 9.29
C ASP A 254 -0.23 -14.73 8.47
N ALA A 255 0.96 -14.61 9.08
CA ALA A 255 2.15 -14.12 8.39
C ALA A 255 2.62 -15.03 7.26
N LEU A 256 2.53 -16.37 7.43
CA LEU A 256 2.81 -17.33 6.36
C LEU A 256 1.78 -17.21 5.23
N SER A 257 0.51 -17.06 5.56
CA SER A 257 -0.55 -16.89 4.55
C SER A 257 -0.32 -15.60 3.74
N ALA A 258 -0.01 -14.48 4.39
CA ALA A 258 0.30 -13.23 3.72
C ALA A 258 1.55 -13.36 2.83
N PHE A 259 2.62 -13.95 3.35
CA PHE A 259 3.83 -14.24 2.58
C PHE A 259 3.54 -15.11 1.35
N GLN A 260 2.73 -16.15 1.51
CA GLN A 260 2.36 -17.05 0.42
C GLN A 260 1.46 -16.35 -0.61
N MET A 261 0.50 -15.51 -0.19
CA MET A 261 -0.29 -14.70 -1.13
C MET A 261 0.57 -13.80 -2.00
N HIS A 262 1.65 -13.26 -1.46
CA HIS A 262 2.58 -12.41 -2.19
C HIS A 262 3.52 -13.21 -3.11
N PHE A 263 4.23 -14.22 -2.58
CA PHE A 263 5.35 -14.87 -3.25
C PHE A 263 5.08 -16.30 -3.75
N LEU A 264 3.99 -16.92 -3.28
CA LEU A 264 3.58 -18.30 -3.61
C LEU A 264 2.05 -18.38 -3.85
N PRO A 265 1.48 -17.49 -4.70
CA PRO A 265 0.01 -17.35 -4.82
C PRO A 265 -0.71 -18.63 -5.25
N TRP A 266 0.00 -19.58 -5.86
CA TRP A 266 -0.51 -20.92 -6.21
C TRP A 266 -0.51 -21.91 -5.04
N HIS A 267 0.00 -21.53 -3.86
CA HIS A 267 0.13 -22.40 -2.69
C HIS A 267 -0.04 -21.63 -1.38
N VAL A 268 -1.21 -21.07 -1.17
CA VAL A 268 -1.58 -20.36 0.06
C VAL A 268 -2.17 -21.37 1.05
N SER A 269 -1.35 -21.85 1.98
CA SER A 269 -1.74 -22.86 2.97
C SER A 269 -1.64 -22.40 4.42
N GLY A 270 -0.96 -21.29 4.67
CA GLY A 270 -0.58 -20.84 6.01
C GLY A 270 0.44 -21.75 6.72
N ASN A 271 0.84 -22.86 6.09
CA ASN A 271 1.72 -23.83 6.72
C ASN A 271 3.21 -23.50 6.54
N SER A 272 3.99 -23.80 7.58
CA SER A 272 5.44 -23.78 7.53
C SER A 272 5.92 -25.03 6.78
N ASP A 273 6.15 -24.93 5.47
CA ASP A 273 6.62 -26.02 4.63
C ASP A 273 7.93 -25.70 3.91
N ALA A 274 8.52 -26.71 3.27
CA ALA A 274 9.81 -26.57 2.58
C ALA A 274 9.73 -25.58 1.40
N ARG A 275 8.56 -25.43 0.72
CA ARG A 275 8.38 -24.49 -0.40
C ARG A 275 8.45 -23.04 0.10
N SER A 276 7.66 -22.75 1.15
CA SER A 276 7.65 -21.44 1.79
C SER A 276 9.02 -21.06 2.31
N ALA A 277 9.74 -22.03 2.92
CA ALA A 277 11.10 -21.83 3.38
C ALA A 277 12.05 -21.52 2.22
N ALA A 278 12.01 -22.31 1.14
CA ALA A 278 12.91 -22.11 0.00
C ALA A 278 12.78 -20.71 -0.60
N VAL A 279 11.54 -20.25 -0.80
CA VAL A 279 11.27 -18.91 -1.34
C VAL A 279 11.67 -17.81 -0.35
N LEU A 280 11.34 -17.95 0.93
CA LEU A 280 11.68 -16.96 1.96
C LEU A 280 13.20 -16.80 2.11
N PHE A 281 13.95 -17.92 2.11
CA PHE A 281 15.39 -17.88 2.22
C PHE A 281 16.06 -17.37 0.94
N ALA A 282 15.50 -17.63 -0.24
CA ALA A 282 15.96 -17.04 -1.49
C ALA A 282 15.78 -15.51 -1.51
N LEU A 283 14.65 -15.01 -0.98
CA LEU A 283 14.42 -13.56 -0.82
C LEU A 283 15.39 -12.94 0.20
N LEU A 284 15.66 -13.64 1.31
CA LEU A 284 16.65 -13.17 2.30
C LEU A 284 18.07 -13.16 1.72
N ASP A 285 18.43 -14.16 0.94
CA ASP A 285 19.74 -14.22 0.25
C ASP A 285 19.93 -13.01 -0.67
N LYS A 286 18.88 -12.68 -1.42
CA LYS A 286 18.90 -11.59 -2.39
C LYS A 286 18.88 -10.19 -1.76
N TYR A 287 18.02 -9.95 -0.79
CA TYR A 287 17.74 -8.61 -0.28
C TYR A 287 18.32 -8.34 1.11
N PHE A 288 18.61 -9.36 1.89
CA PHE A 288 19.08 -9.25 3.27
C PHE A 288 20.20 -10.25 3.64
N PRO A 289 21.28 -10.36 2.83
CA PRO A 289 22.31 -11.40 3.02
C PRO A 289 22.95 -11.38 4.41
N THR A 290 23.17 -10.20 4.98
CA THR A 290 23.73 -10.10 6.35
C THR A 290 22.77 -10.63 7.43
N LYS A 291 21.45 -10.44 7.25
CA LYS A 291 20.46 -11.02 8.19
C LYS A 291 20.40 -12.54 8.03
N LEU A 292 20.48 -13.03 6.80
CA LEU A 292 20.53 -14.46 6.51
C LEU A 292 21.73 -15.14 7.16
N GLU A 293 22.93 -14.56 7.05
CA GLU A 293 24.14 -15.08 7.71
C GLU A 293 23.96 -15.19 9.24
N ARG A 294 23.31 -14.21 9.87
CA ARG A 294 23.02 -14.27 11.31
C ARG A 294 22.07 -15.40 11.65
N LEU A 295 20.99 -15.59 10.87
CA LEU A 295 20.03 -16.69 11.05
C LEU A 295 20.72 -18.06 10.99
N PHE A 296 21.62 -18.28 10.04
CA PHE A 296 22.35 -19.54 9.96
C PHE A 296 23.35 -19.75 11.11
N LYS A 297 24.03 -18.71 11.59
CA LYS A 297 24.90 -18.80 12.77
C LYS A 297 24.12 -19.17 14.03
N GLU A 298 22.94 -18.63 14.23
CA GLU A 298 22.06 -18.96 15.36
C GLU A 298 21.49 -20.39 15.26
N TYR A 299 21.24 -20.87 14.05
CA TYR A 299 20.69 -22.20 13.81
C TYR A 299 21.70 -23.33 13.99
N GLN A 300 23.01 -23.05 13.88
CA GLN A 300 24.08 -24.02 14.04
C GLN A 300 24.56 -24.17 15.50
N GLN A 301 24.10 -23.32 16.42
CA GLN A 301 24.36 -23.38 17.86
C GLN A 301 23.30 -24.17 18.58
#